data_dc312a3da6545f6785b62adc3479a9bc
#
_entry.id   dc312a3da6545f6785b62adc3479a9bc
#
_cell.length_a   1.000
_cell.length_b   1.000
_cell.length_c   1.000
_cell.angle_alpha   90.00
_cell.angle_beta   90.00
_cell.angle_gamma   90.00
#
_symmetry.space_group_name_H-M   'P 1'
#
loop_
_entity.id
_entity.type
_entity.pdbx_description
1 polymer ?
#
loop_
_entity_poly.entity_id
_entity_poly.type
_entity_poly.pdbx_seq_one_letter_code
_entity_poly.pdbx_strand_id
1 'polypeptide(L)'
;MKRFLGLTVFAALALTGNATFAADECAKITATGHPQYPAIAYKDGDTIAGAAPTLVGAIAKDLKIPLESKFMGTWEEAQAAARDGKADMIFGIYYNDERAKYLDYVQPAFMFDDVAIFVVKGKEFPFKGQDDLIGKKGVTNQGESYGTDFDAFIKDKLDVARTAGINNAFKDLVDGKADYLIAGYYPGLAEAAKDGLKDQIVPLDQAVVTAEMFVAFSKKSPCRSLAEGFGKGITEMTTDGRFNAILDEAIKGWDAAQAKK
;
A
#
# COMPACT_ATOMS: atom_id res chain seq x y z
N MET A 1 -42.38 -74.63 33.71
CA MET A 1 -41.21 -73.83 34.11
C MET A 1 -40.67 -73.21 32.84
N LYS A 2 -41.00 -71.87 32.53
CA LYS A 2 -40.57 -71.16 31.37
C LYS A 2 -39.53 -70.13 31.86
N ARG A 3 -38.30 -70.22 31.40
CA ARG A 3 -37.22 -69.29 31.67
C ARG A 3 -37.25 -68.23 30.61
N PHE A 4 -37.50 -66.93 31.01
CA PHE A 4 -37.35 -65.75 30.15
C PHE A 4 -35.87 -65.30 30.22
N LEU A 5 -35.24 -65.22 29.06
CA LEU A 5 -33.90 -64.67 28.88
C LEU A 5 -34.09 -63.20 28.48
N GLY A 6 -33.69 -62.28 29.37
CA GLY A 6 -33.69 -60.84 29.09
C GLY A 6 -32.43 -60.45 28.34
N LEU A 7 -32.63 -59.89 27.16
CA LEU A 7 -31.55 -59.33 26.31
C LEU A 7 -31.39 -57.86 26.63
N THR A 8 -30.30 -57.49 27.28
CA THR A 8 -29.96 -56.11 27.59
C THR A 8 -29.14 -55.54 26.42
N VAL A 9 -29.76 -54.61 25.66
CA VAL A 9 -29.09 -53.86 24.59
C VAL A 9 -28.37 -52.68 25.20
N PHE A 10 -27.02 -52.67 25.19
CA PHE A 10 -26.20 -51.51 25.50
C PHE A 10 -26.12 -50.60 24.27
N ALA A 11 -26.79 -49.45 24.30
CA ALA A 11 -26.61 -48.41 23.30
C ALA A 11 -25.35 -47.62 23.61
N ALA A 12 -24.30 -47.80 22.82
CA ALA A 12 -23.11 -46.96 22.86
C ALA A 12 -23.39 -45.65 22.18
N LEU A 13 -23.53 -44.54 22.94
CA LEU A 13 -23.58 -43.19 22.42
C LEU A 13 -22.17 -42.79 21.98
N ALA A 14 -21.91 -42.80 20.67
CA ALA A 14 -20.70 -42.22 20.10
C ALA A 14 -20.84 -40.69 20.10
N LEU A 15 -20.21 -40.03 21.06
CA LEU A 15 -19.97 -38.58 21.04
C LEU A 15 -18.95 -38.28 19.93
N THR A 16 -19.42 -37.95 18.72
CA THR A 16 -18.59 -37.31 17.70
C THR A 16 -18.37 -35.86 18.13
N GLY A 17 -17.28 -35.64 18.85
CA GLY A 17 -16.78 -34.27 19.10
C GLY A 17 -16.37 -33.67 17.78
N ASN A 18 -17.21 -32.79 17.23
CA ASN A 18 -16.79 -31.85 16.20
C ASN A 18 -15.79 -30.92 16.86
N ALA A 19 -14.49 -31.16 16.63
CA ALA A 19 -13.47 -30.16 16.84
C ALA A 19 -13.71 -29.07 15.79
N THR A 20 -14.53 -28.09 16.13
CA THR A 20 -14.52 -26.80 15.45
C THR A 20 -13.14 -26.21 15.74
N PHE A 21 -12.25 -26.26 14.75
CA PHE A 21 -11.13 -25.33 14.73
C PHE A 21 -11.78 -23.94 14.69
N ALA A 22 -11.83 -23.27 15.84
CA ALA A 22 -12.11 -21.87 15.89
C ALA A 22 -11.02 -21.22 15.03
N ALA A 23 -11.37 -20.77 13.82
CA ALA A 23 -10.55 -19.81 13.11
C ALA A 23 -10.37 -18.64 14.09
N ASP A 24 -9.13 -18.22 14.35
CA ASP A 24 -8.86 -17.05 15.17
C ASP A 24 -9.71 -15.91 14.60
N GLU A 25 -10.74 -15.50 15.35
CA GLU A 25 -11.63 -14.44 14.91
C GLU A 25 -10.83 -13.13 14.91
N CYS A 26 -10.92 -12.37 13.83
CA CYS A 26 -10.32 -11.04 13.74
C CYS A 26 -10.96 -10.11 14.78
N ALA A 27 -10.29 -9.89 15.90
CA ALA A 27 -10.78 -9.01 16.95
C ALA A 27 -10.44 -7.53 16.71
N LYS A 28 -9.34 -7.28 15.98
CA LYS A 28 -8.82 -5.94 15.65
C LYS A 28 -7.89 -6.05 14.45
N ILE A 29 -7.88 -5.03 13.59
CA ILE A 29 -6.93 -4.89 12.49
C ILE A 29 -5.80 -3.96 12.89
N THR A 30 -4.55 -4.42 12.83
CA THR A 30 -3.35 -3.58 12.86
C THR A 30 -2.92 -3.32 11.43
N ALA A 31 -2.97 -2.06 11.00
CA ALA A 31 -2.69 -1.66 9.62
C ALA A 31 -1.45 -0.75 9.55
N THR A 32 -0.76 -0.78 8.43
CA THR A 32 0.37 0.10 8.13
C THR A 32 0.34 0.54 6.66
N GLY A 33 1.23 1.45 6.28
CA GLY A 33 1.34 1.95 4.92
C GLY A 33 2.65 2.67 4.69
N HIS A 34 2.78 3.29 3.52
CA HIS A 34 3.98 4.03 3.14
C HIS A 34 4.17 5.27 4.02
N PRO A 35 5.37 5.48 4.65
CA PRO A 35 5.57 6.62 5.53
C PRO A 35 5.86 7.96 4.81
N GLN A 36 6.12 7.93 3.50
CA GLN A 36 6.51 9.08 2.68
C GLN A 36 5.77 9.07 1.33
N TYR A 37 4.43 8.98 1.37
CA TYR A 37 3.56 8.97 0.18
C TYR A 37 2.36 9.92 0.38
N PRO A 38 2.63 11.23 0.63
CA PRO A 38 1.55 12.19 0.85
C PRO A 38 0.73 12.43 -0.44
N ALA A 39 -0.54 12.77 -0.40
CA ALA A 39 -1.41 12.79 0.78
C ALA A 39 -2.12 11.44 1.02
N ILE A 40 -1.66 10.36 0.32
CA ILE A 40 -2.30 9.04 0.37
C ILE A 40 -1.96 8.33 1.68
N ALA A 41 -0.68 8.25 2.02
CA ALA A 41 -0.19 7.64 3.26
C ALA A 41 1.13 8.32 3.67
N TYR A 42 1.21 8.81 4.90
CA TYR A 42 2.43 9.42 5.41
C TYR A 42 2.53 9.28 6.92
N LYS A 43 3.75 9.32 7.43
CA LYS A 43 4.01 9.26 8.87
C LYS A 43 3.48 10.53 9.56
N ASP A 44 2.66 10.30 10.62
CA ASP A 44 2.22 11.32 11.56
C ASP A 44 2.38 10.78 12.99
N GLY A 45 3.43 11.21 13.68
CA GLY A 45 3.81 10.63 14.98
C GLY A 45 4.10 9.13 14.88
N ASP A 46 3.37 8.33 15.64
CA ASP A 46 3.48 6.86 15.68
C ASP A 46 2.46 6.17 14.76
N THR A 47 1.74 6.95 13.95
CA THR A 47 0.72 6.45 13.03
C THR A 47 1.06 6.73 11.56
N ILE A 48 0.31 6.11 10.67
CA ILE A 48 0.23 6.50 9.26
C ILE A 48 -1.09 7.23 9.07
N ALA A 49 -1.02 8.48 8.60
CA ALA A 49 -2.14 9.33 8.23
C ALA A 49 -2.30 9.44 6.71
N GLY A 50 -3.39 10.03 6.23
CA GLY A 50 -3.68 10.27 4.83
C GLY A 50 -4.99 9.68 4.35
N ALA A 51 -5.21 9.73 3.02
CA ALA A 51 -6.47 9.28 2.42
C ALA A 51 -6.69 7.77 2.58
N ALA A 52 -5.66 6.95 2.40
CA ALA A 52 -5.78 5.51 2.50
C ALA A 52 -6.15 5.01 3.92
N PRO A 53 -5.47 5.42 5.00
CA PRO A 53 -5.89 5.04 6.35
C PRO A 53 -7.27 5.60 6.73
N THR A 54 -7.67 6.77 6.20
CA THR A 54 -9.01 7.33 6.43
C THR A 54 -10.08 6.48 5.76
N LEU A 55 -9.85 6.07 4.50
CA LEU A 55 -10.73 5.16 3.76
C LEU A 55 -10.93 3.83 4.52
N VAL A 56 -9.82 3.15 4.85
CA VAL A 56 -9.93 1.84 5.53
C VAL A 56 -10.50 1.96 6.93
N GLY A 57 -10.26 3.08 7.63
CA GLY A 57 -10.85 3.37 8.93
C GLY A 57 -12.37 3.55 8.87
N ALA A 58 -12.89 4.22 7.83
CA ALA A 58 -14.33 4.37 7.60
C ALA A 58 -14.97 3.01 7.32
N ILE A 59 -14.39 2.20 6.45
CA ILE A 59 -14.87 0.86 6.12
C ILE A 59 -14.84 -0.06 7.35
N ALA A 60 -13.74 -0.05 8.11
CA ALA A 60 -13.62 -0.84 9.34
C ALA A 60 -14.70 -0.49 10.37
N LYS A 61 -15.03 0.82 10.48
CA LYS A 61 -16.13 1.31 11.35
C LYS A 61 -17.47 0.75 10.90
N ASP A 62 -17.77 0.74 9.61
CA ASP A 62 -19.02 0.20 9.06
C ASP A 62 -19.10 -1.32 9.28
N LEU A 63 -17.99 -2.02 9.18
CA LEU A 63 -17.84 -3.45 9.50
C LEU A 63 -17.80 -3.74 11.01
N LYS A 64 -17.81 -2.71 11.87
CA LYS A 64 -17.74 -2.80 13.33
C LYS A 64 -16.49 -3.53 13.84
N ILE A 65 -15.37 -3.40 13.14
CA ILE A 65 -14.08 -3.97 13.53
C ILE A 65 -13.12 -2.84 13.93
N PRO A 66 -12.48 -2.89 15.12
CA PRO A 66 -11.46 -1.93 15.50
C PRO A 66 -10.28 -1.97 14.52
N LEU A 67 -9.80 -0.80 14.10
CA LEU A 67 -8.61 -0.64 13.26
C LEU A 67 -7.63 0.32 13.91
N GLU A 68 -6.37 -0.07 13.94
CA GLU A 68 -5.26 0.74 14.43
C GLU A 68 -4.23 0.93 13.31
N SER A 69 -4.03 2.18 12.87
CA SER A 69 -2.98 2.53 11.92
C SER A 69 -1.68 2.77 12.67
N LYS A 70 -0.59 2.10 12.27
CA LYS A 70 0.72 2.20 12.92
C LYS A 70 1.83 2.54 11.93
N PHE A 71 2.71 3.44 12.35
CA PHE A 71 4.01 3.59 11.70
C PHE A 71 4.90 2.39 12.06
N MET A 72 5.42 1.71 11.05
CA MET A 72 6.25 0.51 11.22
C MET A 72 7.61 0.64 10.50
N GLY A 73 8.20 1.84 10.56
CA GLY A 73 9.51 2.11 10.00
C GLY A 73 9.50 2.60 8.54
N THR A 74 10.56 2.32 7.82
CA THR A 74 10.69 2.63 6.38
C THR A 74 9.65 1.86 5.56
N TRP A 75 9.51 2.22 4.27
CA TRP A 75 8.60 1.49 3.38
C TRP A 75 8.94 -0.01 3.27
N GLU A 76 10.21 -0.35 3.27
CA GLU A 76 10.66 -1.74 3.27
C GLU A 76 10.30 -2.47 4.57
N GLU A 77 10.45 -1.80 5.72
CA GLU A 77 10.09 -2.36 7.04
C GLU A 77 8.57 -2.52 7.19
N ALA A 78 7.77 -1.58 6.68
CA ALA A 78 6.30 -1.70 6.66
C ALA A 78 5.84 -2.92 5.83
N GLN A 79 6.45 -3.14 4.66
CA GLN A 79 6.20 -4.34 3.84
C GLN A 79 6.65 -5.62 4.56
N ALA A 80 7.80 -5.59 5.24
CA ALA A 80 8.29 -6.71 6.03
C ALA A 80 7.33 -7.03 7.19
N ALA A 81 6.79 -6.00 7.87
CA ALA A 81 5.80 -6.20 8.93
C ALA A 81 4.54 -6.93 8.43
N ALA A 82 4.03 -6.57 7.25
CA ALA A 82 2.91 -7.29 6.63
C ALA A 82 3.30 -8.72 6.21
N ARG A 83 4.48 -8.91 5.63
CA ARG A 83 4.99 -10.25 5.25
C ARG A 83 5.14 -11.18 6.46
N ASP A 84 5.56 -10.62 7.59
CA ASP A 84 5.79 -11.37 8.83
C ASP A 84 4.49 -11.58 9.63
N GLY A 85 3.39 -10.92 9.29
CA GLY A 85 2.11 -10.97 10.01
C GLY A 85 2.09 -10.09 11.26
N LYS A 86 3.03 -9.15 11.39
CA LYS A 86 3.04 -8.12 12.44
C LYS A 86 2.04 -7.00 12.16
N ALA A 87 1.73 -6.77 10.87
CA ALA A 87 0.62 -5.99 10.39
C ALA A 87 -0.38 -6.92 9.71
N ASP A 88 -1.66 -6.76 10.03
CA ASP A 88 -2.76 -7.49 9.39
C ASP A 88 -3.04 -6.96 8.00
N MET A 89 -2.88 -5.65 7.81
CA MET A 89 -3.22 -4.94 6.60
C MET A 89 -2.12 -3.95 6.22
N ILE A 90 -1.91 -3.79 4.92
CA ILE A 90 -1.13 -2.70 4.34
C ILE A 90 -2.01 -1.97 3.33
N PHE A 91 -1.97 -0.64 3.34
CA PHE A 91 -2.75 0.21 2.44
C PHE A 91 -1.85 1.14 1.62
N GLY A 92 -2.34 1.56 0.45
CA GLY A 92 -1.59 2.40 -0.46
C GLY A 92 -0.42 1.64 -1.10
N ILE A 93 -0.69 0.45 -1.63
CA ILE A 93 0.33 -0.43 -2.20
C ILE A 93 -0.03 -0.84 -3.62
N TYR A 94 0.92 -0.77 -4.54
CA TYR A 94 0.78 -1.29 -5.90
C TYR A 94 0.95 -2.81 -5.92
N TYR A 95 0.23 -3.43 -6.86
CA TYR A 95 0.39 -4.85 -7.12
C TYR A 95 1.72 -5.16 -7.79
N ASN A 96 2.37 -6.23 -7.35
CA ASN A 96 3.34 -6.99 -8.12
C ASN A 96 3.34 -8.46 -7.66
N ASP A 97 3.91 -9.35 -8.48
CA ASP A 97 3.90 -10.80 -8.23
C ASP A 97 4.67 -11.19 -6.95
N GLU A 98 5.74 -10.47 -6.60
CA GLU A 98 6.51 -10.74 -5.38
C GLU A 98 5.69 -10.38 -4.11
N ARG A 99 4.98 -9.27 -4.14
CA ARG A 99 4.09 -8.86 -3.05
C ARG A 99 2.89 -9.80 -2.93
N ALA A 100 2.35 -10.28 -4.05
CA ALA A 100 1.24 -11.23 -4.09
C ALA A 100 1.58 -12.59 -3.44
N LYS A 101 2.86 -12.92 -3.23
CA LYS A 101 3.25 -14.13 -2.50
C LYS A 101 2.88 -14.08 -1.02
N TYR A 102 2.83 -12.89 -0.42
CA TYR A 102 2.54 -12.70 1.01
C TYR A 102 1.34 -11.81 1.30
N LEU A 103 0.72 -11.18 0.29
CA LEU A 103 -0.46 -10.33 0.41
C LEU A 103 -1.65 -10.91 -0.35
N ASP A 104 -2.83 -10.76 0.23
CA ASP A 104 -4.13 -10.94 -0.42
C ASP A 104 -4.69 -9.54 -0.71
N TYR A 105 -4.69 -9.14 -1.98
CA TYR A 105 -5.17 -7.83 -2.43
C TYR A 105 -6.69 -7.73 -2.40
N VAL A 106 -7.19 -6.67 -1.78
CA VAL A 106 -8.63 -6.36 -1.75
C VAL A 106 -9.03 -5.75 -3.08
N GLN A 107 -10.00 -6.33 -3.74
CA GLN A 107 -10.57 -5.84 -4.98
C GLN A 107 -11.85 -5.02 -4.74
N PRO A 108 -12.07 -3.92 -5.50
CA PRO A 108 -11.18 -3.34 -6.52
C PRO A 108 -10.05 -2.50 -5.91
N ALA A 109 -9.13 -2.01 -6.76
CA ALA A 109 -8.25 -0.90 -6.41
C ALA A 109 -9.08 0.32 -5.97
N PHE A 110 -8.57 1.09 -5.00
CA PHE A 110 -9.31 2.27 -4.55
C PHE A 110 -8.99 3.53 -5.36
N MET A 111 -7.87 3.54 -6.10
CA MET A 111 -7.51 4.60 -7.05
C MET A 111 -6.47 4.11 -8.05
N PHE A 112 -6.29 4.91 -9.10
CA PHE A 112 -5.15 4.84 -10.01
C PHE A 112 -4.17 5.95 -9.67
N ASP A 113 -2.89 5.68 -9.82
CA ASP A 113 -1.83 6.64 -9.55
C ASP A 113 -0.80 6.63 -10.68
N ASP A 114 -0.50 7.81 -11.20
CA ASP A 114 0.49 7.99 -12.24
C ASP A 114 1.89 7.99 -11.63
N VAL A 115 2.75 7.13 -12.14
CA VAL A 115 4.17 7.11 -11.84
C VAL A 115 4.89 8.03 -12.82
N ALA A 116 5.54 9.06 -12.30
CA ALA A 116 6.21 10.07 -13.08
C ALA A 116 7.73 9.91 -13.07
N ILE A 117 8.35 10.46 -14.10
CA ILE A 117 9.79 10.66 -14.19
C ILE A 117 10.07 12.11 -13.85
N PHE A 118 10.76 12.33 -12.73
CA PHE A 118 11.18 13.66 -12.29
C PHE A 118 12.60 13.95 -12.72
N VAL A 119 12.84 15.19 -13.15
CA VAL A 119 14.16 15.68 -13.57
C VAL A 119 14.46 17.03 -12.95
N VAL A 120 15.71 17.43 -12.94
CA VAL A 120 16.09 18.81 -12.60
C VAL A 120 15.57 19.74 -13.72
N LYS A 121 14.91 20.81 -13.35
CA LYS A 121 14.39 21.82 -14.27
C LYS A 121 15.50 22.36 -15.19
N GLY A 122 15.24 22.35 -16.49
CA GLY A 122 16.20 22.70 -17.52
C GLY A 122 17.08 21.55 -17.98
N LYS A 123 16.87 20.33 -17.43
CA LYS A 123 17.50 19.09 -17.89
C LYS A 123 16.48 18.08 -18.42
N GLU A 124 15.30 18.56 -18.81
CA GLU A 124 14.26 17.75 -19.42
C GLU A 124 14.77 17.11 -20.73
N PHE A 125 14.38 15.91 -20.99
CA PHE A 125 14.71 15.18 -22.21
C PHE A 125 13.40 14.71 -22.90
N PRO A 126 13.43 14.44 -24.22
CA PRO A 126 12.28 13.86 -24.89
C PRO A 126 11.90 12.53 -24.25
N PHE A 127 10.65 12.43 -23.80
CA PHE A 127 10.13 11.28 -23.10
C PHE A 127 8.77 10.88 -23.66
N LYS A 128 8.68 9.65 -24.18
CA LYS A 128 7.45 9.06 -24.74
C LYS A 128 7.12 7.71 -24.10
N GLY A 129 8.03 7.18 -23.28
CA GLY A 129 7.86 5.93 -22.60
C GLY A 129 9.15 5.39 -22.01
N GLN A 130 9.05 4.20 -21.41
CA GLN A 130 10.13 3.59 -20.63
C GLN A 130 11.45 3.39 -21.40
N ASP A 131 11.41 3.19 -22.73
CA ASP A 131 12.60 2.99 -23.55
C ASP A 131 13.51 4.22 -23.60
N ASP A 132 12.96 5.43 -23.43
CA ASP A 132 13.72 6.68 -23.40
C ASP A 132 14.59 6.85 -22.14
N LEU A 133 14.40 5.97 -21.15
CA LEU A 133 15.22 5.90 -19.93
C LEU A 133 16.49 5.08 -20.08
N ILE A 134 16.60 4.28 -21.15
CA ILE A 134 17.77 3.41 -21.41
C ILE A 134 19.03 4.28 -21.59
N GLY A 135 20.10 3.90 -20.91
CA GLY A 135 21.39 4.60 -20.95
C GLY A 135 21.48 5.84 -20.04
N LYS A 136 20.41 6.17 -19.32
CA LYS A 136 20.39 7.23 -18.29
C LYS A 136 20.47 6.62 -16.90
N LYS A 137 20.99 7.38 -15.93
CA LYS A 137 21.04 6.97 -14.53
C LYS A 137 19.73 7.38 -13.82
N GLY A 138 19.01 6.40 -13.33
CA GLY A 138 17.83 6.61 -12.53
C GLY A 138 18.08 6.51 -11.03
N VAL A 139 17.16 7.04 -10.24
CA VAL A 139 17.11 6.83 -8.79
C VAL A 139 15.66 6.66 -8.35
N THR A 140 15.45 5.87 -7.30
CA THR A 140 14.14 5.73 -6.64
C THR A 140 14.32 5.39 -5.16
N ASN A 141 13.22 5.44 -4.39
CA ASN A 141 13.22 5.02 -3.00
C ASN A 141 13.35 3.49 -2.88
N GLN A 142 14.03 3.03 -1.84
CA GLN A 142 14.17 1.61 -1.53
C GLN A 142 12.80 0.99 -1.15
N GLY A 143 12.55 -0.24 -1.62
CA GLY A 143 11.27 -0.93 -1.41
C GLY A 143 10.18 -0.54 -2.40
N GLU A 144 10.40 0.45 -3.29
CA GLU A 144 9.42 0.77 -4.33
C GLU A 144 9.29 -0.33 -5.38
N SER A 145 8.10 -0.40 -5.92
CA SER A 145 7.72 -1.21 -7.06
C SER A 145 6.66 -0.46 -7.85
N TYR A 146 6.70 -0.59 -9.13
CA TYR A 146 5.81 0.12 -10.06
C TYR A 146 4.99 -0.85 -10.92
N GLY A 147 4.80 -2.08 -10.41
CA GLY A 147 4.13 -3.17 -11.10
C GLY A 147 5.10 -4.16 -11.74
N THR A 148 4.66 -5.41 -11.92
CA THR A 148 5.51 -6.54 -12.35
C THR A 148 6.29 -6.24 -13.63
N ASP A 149 5.62 -5.69 -14.64
CA ASP A 149 6.22 -5.48 -15.97
C ASP A 149 7.28 -4.37 -15.95
N PHE A 150 6.97 -3.21 -15.30
CA PHE A 150 7.93 -2.12 -15.24
C PHE A 150 9.08 -2.42 -14.27
N ASP A 151 8.84 -3.15 -13.19
CA ASP A 151 9.91 -3.63 -12.31
C ASP A 151 10.87 -4.57 -13.04
N ALA A 152 10.36 -5.44 -13.93
CA ALA A 152 11.18 -6.28 -14.77
C ALA A 152 12.00 -5.44 -15.77
N PHE A 153 11.38 -4.45 -16.40
CA PHE A 153 12.08 -3.53 -17.32
C PHE A 153 13.18 -2.74 -16.60
N ILE A 154 12.90 -2.19 -15.41
CA ILE A 154 13.91 -1.52 -14.58
C ILE A 154 15.10 -2.45 -14.33
N LYS A 155 14.84 -3.68 -13.90
CA LYS A 155 15.87 -4.65 -13.57
C LYS A 155 16.75 -5.03 -14.77
N ASP A 156 16.13 -5.21 -15.94
CA ASP A 156 16.79 -5.79 -17.11
C ASP A 156 17.42 -4.75 -18.05
N LYS A 157 16.94 -3.50 -18.03
CA LYS A 157 17.26 -2.48 -19.03
C LYS A 157 17.77 -1.17 -18.46
N LEU A 158 17.50 -0.84 -17.21
CA LEU A 158 17.80 0.46 -16.64
C LEU A 158 18.87 0.39 -15.56
N ASP A 159 19.62 1.48 -15.41
CA ASP A 159 20.55 1.71 -14.30
C ASP A 159 19.84 2.58 -13.26
N VAL A 160 19.14 1.96 -12.30
CA VAL A 160 18.35 2.64 -11.27
C VAL A 160 18.89 2.32 -9.88
N ALA A 161 19.47 3.33 -9.24
CA ALA A 161 19.89 3.26 -7.85
C ALA A 161 18.66 3.32 -6.91
N ARG A 162 18.75 2.64 -5.77
CA ARG A 162 17.72 2.66 -4.73
C ARG A 162 18.28 3.27 -3.45
N THR A 163 17.64 4.32 -2.94
CA THR A 163 18.09 5.07 -1.75
C THR A 163 17.10 4.88 -0.59
N ALA A 164 17.62 4.93 0.62
CA ALA A 164 16.80 4.88 1.82
C ALA A 164 16.10 6.23 2.06
N GLY A 165 14.84 6.33 1.65
CA GLY A 165 14.01 7.52 1.71
C GLY A 165 14.01 8.34 0.42
N ILE A 166 12.83 8.85 0.06
CA ILE A 166 12.62 9.63 -1.18
C ILE A 166 13.42 10.92 -1.21
N ASN A 167 13.62 11.57 -0.06
CA ASN A 167 14.45 12.77 0.06
C ASN A 167 15.92 12.53 -0.30
N ASN A 168 16.49 11.35 -0.03
CA ASN A 168 17.82 11.01 -0.51
C ASN A 168 17.83 10.82 -2.04
N ALA A 169 16.77 10.27 -2.61
CA ALA A 169 16.63 10.16 -4.06
C ALA A 169 16.54 11.55 -4.73
N PHE A 170 15.78 12.50 -4.15
CA PHE A 170 15.76 13.88 -4.61
C PHE A 170 17.14 14.56 -4.51
N LYS A 171 17.84 14.32 -3.41
CA LYS A 171 19.19 14.83 -3.24
C LYS A 171 20.14 14.31 -4.32
N ASP A 172 20.11 13.02 -4.60
CA ASP A 172 20.95 12.40 -5.64
C ASP A 172 20.63 12.96 -7.04
N LEU A 173 19.36 13.24 -7.31
CA LEU A 173 18.92 13.90 -8.54
C LEU A 173 19.49 15.33 -8.65
N VAL A 174 19.34 16.16 -7.61
CA VAL A 174 19.82 17.56 -7.59
C VAL A 174 21.33 17.63 -7.63
N ASP A 175 22.03 16.74 -6.93
CA ASP A 175 23.50 16.61 -6.94
C ASP A 175 24.06 16.13 -8.29
N GLY A 176 23.19 15.73 -9.24
CA GLY A 176 23.60 15.25 -10.57
C GLY A 176 24.17 13.84 -10.56
N LYS A 177 23.91 13.04 -9.52
CA LYS A 177 24.29 11.62 -9.46
C LYS A 177 23.33 10.74 -10.25
N ALA A 178 22.10 11.23 -10.47
CA ALA A 178 21.08 10.62 -11.31
C ALA A 178 20.57 11.65 -12.34
N ASP A 179 20.16 11.16 -13.50
CA ASP A 179 19.55 11.95 -14.57
C ASP A 179 18.04 12.10 -14.35
N TYR A 180 17.42 11.11 -13.69
CA TYR A 180 15.99 11.11 -13.40
C TYR A 180 15.67 10.37 -12.10
N LEU A 181 14.49 10.68 -11.54
CA LEU A 181 13.90 9.99 -10.39
C LEU A 181 12.54 9.42 -10.77
N ILE A 182 12.28 8.18 -10.34
CA ILE A 182 10.96 7.53 -10.50
C ILE A 182 10.20 7.66 -9.19
N ALA A 183 9.00 8.24 -9.22
CA ALA A 183 8.10 8.35 -8.07
C ALA A 183 6.65 8.50 -8.52
N GLY A 184 5.68 8.28 -7.60
CA GLY A 184 4.29 8.68 -7.85
C GLY A 184 4.20 10.18 -8.12
N TYR A 185 3.33 10.58 -9.05
CA TYR A 185 3.24 11.97 -9.50
C TYR A 185 2.96 12.94 -8.34
N TYR A 186 1.82 12.76 -7.66
CA TYR A 186 1.43 13.65 -6.57
C TYR A 186 2.33 13.55 -5.34
N PRO A 187 2.68 12.36 -4.84
CA PRO A 187 3.63 12.22 -3.74
C PRO A 187 4.99 12.81 -4.04
N GLY A 188 5.49 12.63 -5.26
CA GLY A 188 6.75 13.22 -5.70
C GLY A 188 6.74 14.74 -5.65
N LEU A 189 5.69 15.39 -6.17
CA LEU A 189 5.52 16.84 -6.10
C LEU A 189 5.41 17.33 -4.65
N ALA A 190 4.64 16.62 -3.81
CA ALA A 190 4.43 16.99 -2.42
C ALA A 190 5.72 16.88 -1.57
N GLU A 191 6.50 15.82 -1.75
CA GLU A 191 7.78 15.66 -1.07
C GLU A 191 8.83 16.65 -1.60
N ALA A 192 8.88 16.90 -2.91
CA ALA A 192 9.74 17.94 -3.49
C ALA A 192 9.41 19.33 -2.92
N ALA A 193 8.13 19.65 -2.77
CA ALA A 193 7.70 20.91 -2.17
C ALA A 193 8.11 21.02 -0.70
N LYS A 194 7.94 19.95 0.08
CA LYS A 194 8.32 19.85 1.48
C LYS A 194 9.84 20.04 1.67
N ASP A 195 10.65 19.51 0.77
CA ASP A 195 12.11 19.62 0.79
C ASP A 195 12.62 20.93 0.17
N GLY A 196 11.73 21.86 -0.23
CA GLY A 196 12.09 23.16 -0.84
C GLY A 196 12.58 23.04 -2.28
N LEU A 197 12.29 21.95 -2.98
CA LEU A 197 12.79 21.63 -4.31
C LEU A 197 11.77 21.86 -5.43
N LYS A 198 10.55 22.34 -5.13
CA LYS A 198 9.44 22.51 -6.09
C LYS A 198 9.78 23.35 -7.32
N ASP A 199 10.71 24.30 -7.20
CA ASP A 199 11.14 25.17 -8.29
C ASP A 199 12.37 24.63 -9.03
N GLN A 200 12.97 23.55 -8.52
CA GLN A 200 14.20 22.93 -9.05
C GLN A 200 13.92 21.60 -9.77
N ILE A 201 12.82 20.94 -9.45
CA ILE A 201 12.48 19.60 -9.96
C ILE A 201 11.11 19.67 -10.63
N VAL A 202 11.00 19.05 -11.80
CA VAL A 202 9.76 18.97 -12.57
C VAL A 202 9.51 17.54 -13.02
N PRO A 203 8.26 17.08 -13.10
CA PRO A 203 7.93 15.83 -13.76
C PRO A 203 7.99 16.04 -15.28
N LEU A 204 8.33 14.98 -16.03
CA LEU A 204 8.12 14.94 -17.47
C LEU A 204 6.62 14.79 -17.78
N ASP A 205 6.21 15.19 -18.99
CA ASP A 205 4.80 15.37 -19.37
C ASP A 205 3.97 14.07 -19.35
N GLN A 206 4.61 12.92 -19.46
CA GLN A 206 3.92 11.63 -19.51
C GLN A 206 4.27 10.76 -18.31
N ALA A 207 3.26 10.08 -17.77
CA ALA A 207 3.48 9.01 -16.82
C ALA A 207 4.24 7.85 -17.50
N VAL A 208 5.19 7.23 -16.78
CA VAL A 208 5.87 6.03 -17.26
C VAL A 208 4.98 4.80 -17.10
N VAL A 209 4.15 4.80 -16.07
CA VAL A 209 3.14 3.78 -15.74
C VAL A 209 1.97 4.46 -15.02
N THR A 210 0.76 4.00 -15.26
CA THR A 210 -0.39 4.25 -14.37
C THR A 210 -0.66 2.98 -13.59
N ALA A 211 -0.51 3.03 -12.28
CA ALA A 211 -0.59 1.87 -11.40
C ALA A 211 -1.89 1.86 -10.59
N GLU A 212 -2.45 0.68 -10.36
CA GLU A 212 -3.56 0.46 -9.45
C GLU A 212 -3.06 0.44 -8.00
N MET A 213 -3.74 1.20 -7.13
CA MET A 213 -3.40 1.28 -5.72
C MET A 213 -4.42 0.55 -4.86
N PHE A 214 -3.95 -0.33 -4.01
CA PHE A 214 -4.76 -1.28 -3.26
C PHE A 214 -4.62 -1.14 -1.76
N VAL A 215 -5.60 -1.74 -1.09
CA VAL A 215 -5.49 -2.26 0.27
C VAL A 215 -5.22 -3.76 0.15
N ALA A 216 -4.36 -4.30 1.00
CA ALA A 216 -4.08 -5.73 1.00
C ALA A 216 -3.94 -6.28 2.43
N PHE A 217 -4.44 -7.49 2.66
CA PHE A 217 -4.23 -8.22 3.90
C PHE A 217 -2.97 -9.06 3.84
N SER A 218 -2.25 -9.16 4.95
CA SER A 218 -1.23 -10.18 5.12
C SER A 218 -1.87 -11.57 5.00
N LYS A 219 -1.26 -12.48 4.23
CA LYS A 219 -1.72 -13.88 4.17
C LYS A 219 -1.63 -14.61 5.53
N LYS A 220 -0.86 -14.05 6.47
CA LYS A 220 -0.75 -14.57 7.85
C LYS A 220 -1.81 -13.99 8.79
N SER A 221 -2.57 -12.98 8.36
CA SER A 221 -3.59 -12.34 9.22
C SER A 221 -4.87 -13.19 9.30
N PRO A 222 -5.44 -13.35 10.49
CA PRO A 222 -6.77 -13.91 10.66
C PRO A 222 -7.85 -12.98 10.09
N CYS A 223 -7.55 -11.68 9.94
CA CYS A 223 -8.48 -10.65 9.46
C CYS A 223 -8.71 -10.70 7.93
N ARG A 224 -7.98 -11.51 7.19
CA ARG A 224 -8.13 -11.63 5.72
C ARG A 224 -9.53 -12.08 5.26
N SER A 225 -10.30 -12.74 6.12
CA SER A 225 -11.71 -13.08 5.86
C SER A 225 -12.61 -11.86 5.66
N LEU A 226 -12.16 -10.66 6.08
CA LEU A 226 -12.86 -9.39 5.89
C LEU A 226 -12.63 -8.76 4.50
N ALA A 227 -11.78 -9.36 3.65
CA ALA A 227 -11.41 -8.77 2.35
C ALA A 227 -12.63 -8.46 1.47
N GLU A 228 -13.64 -9.33 1.44
CA GLU A 228 -14.87 -9.08 0.70
C GLU A 228 -15.64 -7.86 1.23
N GLY A 229 -15.73 -7.72 2.55
CA GLY A 229 -16.37 -6.56 3.20
C GLY A 229 -15.65 -5.25 2.88
N PHE A 230 -14.31 -5.26 2.93
CA PHE A 230 -13.51 -4.11 2.51
C PHE A 230 -13.67 -3.79 1.03
N GLY A 231 -13.71 -4.80 0.16
CA GLY A 231 -13.93 -4.60 -1.28
C GLY A 231 -15.27 -3.94 -1.59
N LYS A 232 -16.35 -4.36 -0.92
CA LYS A 232 -17.67 -3.71 -1.01
C LYS A 232 -17.59 -2.25 -0.55
N GLY A 233 -16.98 -1.98 0.61
CA GLY A 233 -16.83 -0.63 1.13
C GLY A 233 -15.99 0.27 0.21
N ILE A 234 -14.92 -0.24 -0.40
CA ILE A 234 -14.13 0.48 -1.40
C ILE A 234 -15.01 0.82 -2.61
N THR A 235 -15.72 -0.17 -3.16
CA THR A 235 -16.63 0.05 -4.31
C THR A 235 -17.66 1.14 -4.03
N GLU A 236 -18.33 1.08 -2.87
CA GLU A 236 -19.31 2.07 -2.47
C GLU A 236 -18.71 3.46 -2.34
N MET A 237 -17.60 3.60 -1.60
CA MET A 237 -16.99 4.92 -1.30
C MET A 237 -16.33 5.54 -2.53
N THR A 238 -15.84 4.75 -3.47
CA THR A 238 -15.29 5.27 -4.74
C THR A 238 -16.40 5.65 -5.72
N THR A 239 -17.53 4.96 -5.70
CA THR A 239 -18.66 5.20 -6.62
C THR A 239 -19.52 6.39 -6.18
N ASP A 240 -19.74 6.57 -4.88
CA ASP A 240 -20.61 7.64 -4.34
C ASP A 240 -19.85 8.96 -4.06
N GLY A 241 -18.54 9.00 -4.33
CA GLY A 241 -17.70 10.20 -4.20
C GLY A 241 -17.13 10.44 -2.80
N ARG A 242 -17.45 9.61 -1.80
CA ARG A 242 -16.88 9.74 -0.44
C ARG A 242 -15.36 9.66 -0.44
N PHE A 243 -14.77 8.75 -1.25
CA PHE A 243 -13.33 8.66 -1.35
C PHE A 243 -12.70 9.93 -1.94
N ASN A 244 -13.31 10.54 -2.96
CA ASN A 244 -12.82 11.80 -3.51
C ASN A 244 -12.80 12.91 -2.45
N ALA A 245 -13.85 13.01 -1.64
CA ALA A 245 -13.88 13.97 -0.53
C ALA A 245 -12.78 13.69 0.52
N ILE A 246 -12.53 12.42 0.85
CA ILE A 246 -11.43 12.02 1.74
C ILE A 246 -10.08 12.42 1.15
N LEU A 247 -9.87 12.21 -0.14
CA LEU A 247 -8.61 12.54 -0.83
C LEU A 247 -8.39 14.06 -0.85
N ASP A 248 -9.41 14.83 -1.19
CA ASP A 248 -9.36 16.29 -1.19
C ASP A 248 -9.00 16.86 0.20
N GLU A 249 -9.61 16.32 1.25
CA GLU A 249 -9.31 16.73 2.63
C GLU A 249 -7.90 16.31 3.06
N ALA A 250 -7.42 15.15 2.62
CA ALA A 250 -6.05 14.71 2.90
C ALA A 250 -5.02 15.60 2.21
N ILE A 251 -5.25 16.02 0.96
CA ILE A 251 -4.40 16.96 0.23
C ILE A 251 -4.35 18.31 0.95
N LYS A 252 -5.52 18.89 1.26
CA LYS A 252 -5.59 20.18 2.00
C LYS A 252 -4.91 20.09 3.37
N GLY A 253 -5.11 18.99 4.08
CA GLY A 253 -4.49 18.74 5.39
C GLY A 253 -2.97 18.69 5.30
N TRP A 254 -2.44 18.00 4.29
CA TRP A 254 -1.00 17.95 4.02
C TRP A 254 -0.44 19.34 3.72
N ASP A 255 -1.04 20.07 2.76
CA ASP A 255 -0.58 21.41 2.36
C ASP A 255 -0.59 22.38 3.55
N ALA A 256 -1.64 22.36 4.36
CA ALA A 256 -1.75 23.19 5.56
C ALA A 256 -0.68 22.85 6.63
N ALA A 257 -0.29 21.58 6.73
CA ALA A 257 0.77 21.13 7.64
C ALA A 257 2.16 21.58 7.17
N GLN A 258 2.41 21.64 5.85
CA GLN A 258 3.68 22.13 5.31
C GLN A 258 3.79 23.67 5.40
N ALA A 259 2.69 24.41 5.24
CA ALA A 259 2.68 25.88 5.34
C ALA A 259 3.01 26.41 6.76
N LYS A 260 2.98 25.57 7.78
CA LYS A 260 3.29 25.91 9.18
C LYS A 260 4.75 25.65 9.59
N LYS A 261 5.54 25.03 8.73
CA LYS A 261 6.97 24.74 8.93
C LYS A 261 7.86 25.76 8.23
#